data_a5b6fe7467431a0c7ed6006f6cad9ad6
#
_entry.id   a5b6fe7467431a0c7ed6006f6cad9ad6
#
_cell.length_a   1.000
_cell.length_b   1.000
_cell.length_c   1.000
_cell.angle_alpha   90.00
_cell.angle_beta   90.00
_cell.angle_gamma   90.00
#
_symmetry.space_group_name_H-M   'P 1'
#
loop_
_entity.id
_entity.type
_entity.pdbx_description
1 polymer ?
#
loop_
_entity_poly.entity_id
_entity_poly.type
_entity_poly.pdbx_seq_one_letter_code
_entity_poly.pdbx_strand_id
1 'polypeptide(L)'
;MKILLLDKNHPLITEQLSEKGFVLEEDFSSSYEQVLEKIHLYEGVIIRSRIPLDAHFLEKAKNLKFIARVGAGMENIDIAKAQKLGIKLINSPEGNKDAVAEHVLGTLLVLMNRLFISSNEVKKGIWLREENRGEEILGKTFGIIGYGNMGKAVAKRLSGFGCKTIFYDIKPNLSDEFATQVSLQELQENADILSLHTPLTEDTLYMIDEEFISKMKKNFYFINPARGKNLKTSALVNALKSGKIKGACLDVLEYEKTSFENLETKNEDLEYLLNSEKAIITPHIAGWTHESKIKLAQVIVDKILAFTAEN
;
A
#
# COMPACT_ATOMS: atom_id res chain seq x y z
N MET A 1 29.44 -7.59 11.21
CA MET A 1 28.28 -6.75 11.59
C MET A 1 27.21 -7.64 12.17
N LYS A 2 26.65 -7.28 13.35
CA LYS A 2 25.61 -8.07 14.05
C LYS A 2 24.23 -7.46 13.77
N ILE A 3 23.29 -8.27 13.29
CA ILE A 3 21.95 -7.84 12.86
C ILE A 3 20.88 -8.60 13.64
N LEU A 4 19.87 -7.87 14.16
CA LEU A 4 18.71 -8.43 14.84
C LEU A 4 17.51 -8.51 13.89
N LEU A 5 16.94 -9.70 13.73
CA LEU A 5 15.71 -9.94 12.97
C LEU A 5 14.53 -9.98 13.94
N LEU A 6 13.64 -9.00 13.83
CA LEU A 6 12.49 -8.84 14.74
C LEU A 6 11.19 -9.44 14.20
N ASP A 7 11.14 -9.81 12.93
CA ASP A 7 10.01 -10.48 12.29
C ASP A 7 10.46 -11.68 11.47
N LYS A 8 9.59 -12.70 11.40
CA LYS A 8 9.82 -13.85 10.52
C LYS A 8 9.67 -13.44 9.07
N ASN A 9 10.74 -13.56 8.31
CA ASN A 9 10.82 -13.19 6.90
C ASN A 9 11.04 -14.41 6.00
N HIS A 10 11.29 -14.20 4.71
CA HIS A 10 11.72 -15.27 3.82
C HIS A 10 13.14 -15.74 4.19
N PRO A 11 13.45 -17.07 4.23
CA PRO A 11 14.76 -17.60 4.62
C PRO A 11 15.94 -17.06 3.82
N LEU A 12 15.70 -16.65 2.57
CA LEU A 12 16.70 -16.01 1.69
C LEU A 12 17.49 -14.89 2.40
N ILE A 13 16.85 -14.12 3.31
CA ILE A 13 17.54 -13.03 4.04
C ILE A 13 18.63 -13.61 4.94
N THR A 14 18.29 -14.62 5.74
CA THR A 14 19.25 -15.25 6.66
C THR A 14 20.31 -16.03 5.90
N GLU A 15 19.96 -16.75 4.86
CA GLU A 15 20.89 -17.50 4.03
C GLU A 15 21.93 -16.59 3.38
N GLN A 16 21.50 -15.62 2.58
CA GLN A 16 22.43 -14.77 1.83
C GLN A 16 23.27 -13.83 2.72
N LEU A 17 22.69 -13.27 3.77
CA LEU A 17 23.46 -12.40 4.68
C LEU A 17 24.46 -13.21 5.50
N SER A 18 24.13 -14.43 5.95
CA SER A 18 25.08 -15.31 6.65
C SER A 18 26.27 -15.72 5.74
N GLU A 19 26.00 -16.05 4.48
CA GLU A 19 27.04 -16.33 3.48
C GLU A 19 28.00 -15.15 3.24
N LYS A 20 27.51 -13.92 3.47
CA LYS A 20 28.33 -12.70 3.40
C LYS A 20 29.00 -12.32 4.72
N GLY A 21 28.94 -13.19 5.73
CA GLY A 21 29.65 -13.02 7.00
C GLY A 21 28.94 -12.14 8.02
N PHE A 22 27.65 -11.85 7.86
CA PHE A 22 26.87 -11.17 8.89
C PHE A 22 26.52 -12.15 10.02
N VAL A 23 26.56 -11.68 11.26
CA VAL A 23 26.09 -12.42 12.42
C VAL A 23 24.62 -12.07 12.65
N LEU A 24 23.74 -13.03 12.43
CA LEU A 24 22.28 -12.82 12.49
C LEU A 24 21.73 -13.44 13.79
N GLU A 25 20.87 -12.69 14.47
CA GLU A 25 20.11 -13.17 15.63
C GLU A 25 18.62 -12.98 15.36
N GLU A 26 17.85 -14.07 15.46
CA GLU A 26 16.42 -14.09 15.29
C GLU A 26 15.73 -13.93 16.66
N ASP A 27 14.85 -12.94 16.77
CA ASP A 27 14.02 -12.71 17.96
C ASP A 27 12.61 -12.32 17.54
N PHE A 28 11.74 -13.29 17.46
CA PHE A 28 10.37 -13.12 16.99
C PHE A 28 9.32 -13.04 18.10
N SER A 29 9.74 -13.16 19.38
CA SER A 29 8.83 -13.30 20.51
C SER A 29 9.04 -12.31 21.66
N SER A 30 10.22 -11.73 21.80
CA SER A 30 10.52 -10.77 22.88
C SER A 30 9.60 -9.55 22.83
N SER A 31 9.21 -9.05 24.00
CA SER A 31 8.48 -7.79 24.13
C SER A 31 9.34 -6.60 23.69
N TYR A 32 8.69 -5.45 23.53
CA TYR A 32 9.37 -4.19 23.22
C TYR A 32 10.49 -3.90 24.25
N GLU A 33 10.19 -4.05 25.54
CA GLU A 33 11.12 -3.80 26.65
C GLU A 33 12.31 -4.76 26.62
N GLN A 34 12.07 -6.05 26.37
CA GLN A 34 13.13 -7.05 26.24
C GLN A 34 14.06 -6.78 25.05
N VAL A 35 13.52 -6.27 23.95
CA VAL A 35 14.35 -5.86 22.81
C VAL A 35 15.17 -4.60 23.15
N LEU A 36 14.58 -3.64 23.89
CA LEU A 36 15.30 -2.43 24.34
C LEU A 36 16.53 -2.75 25.19
N GLU A 37 16.51 -3.80 26.03
CA GLU A 37 17.63 -4.19 26.87
C GLU A 37 18.86 -4.59 26.06
N LYS A 38 18.69 -5.16 24.87
CA LYS A 38 19.77 -5.73 24.06
C LYS A 38 20.05 -5.00 22.76
N ILE A 39 19.20 -4.06 22.32
CA ILE A 39 19.34 -3.42 21.01
C ILE A 39 20.69 -2.71 20.82
N HIS A 40 21.30 -2.23 21.89
CA HIS A 40 22.62 -1.59 21.84
C HIS A 40 23.75 -2.53 21.38
N LEU A 41 23.51 -3.86 21.32
CA LEU A 41 24.49 -4.86 20.86
C LEU A 41 24.49 -5.04 19.34
N TYR A 42 23.54 -4.43 18.61
CA TYR A 42 23.35 -4.66 17.18
C TYR A 42 23.67 -3.42 16.36
N GLU A 43 24.19 -3.67 15.15
CA GLU A 43 24.53 -2.65 14.16
C GLU A 43 23.46 -2.54 13.07
N GLY A 44 22.57 -3.53 12.93
CA GLY A 44 21.46 -3.55 12.01
C GLY A 44 20.20 -4.16 12.63
N VAL A 45 19.05 -3.69 12.18
CA VAL A 45 17.73 -4.28 12.51
C VAL A 45 17.00 -4.59 11.21
N ILE A 46 16.43 -5.80 11.11
CA ILE A 46 15.51 -6.20 10.05
C ILE A 46 14.14 -6.43 10.67
N ILE A 47 13.13 -5.69 10.18
CA ILE A 47 11.77 -5.67 10.75
C ILE A 47 10.70 -5.58 9.65
N ARG A 48 9.48 -5.99 9.99
CA ARG A 48 8.26 -5.66 9.23
C ARG A 48 7.40 -4.67 10.01
N SER A 49 6.66 -5.14 11.03
CA SER A 49 5.73 -4.27 11.76
C SER A 49 5.48 -4.70 13.22
N ARG A 50 6.20 -5.69 13.73
CA ARG A 50 5.91 -6.32 15.03
C ARG A 50 5.96 -5.35 16.21
N ILE A 51 6.97 -4.47 16.24
CA ILE A 51 7.14 -3.46 17.29
C ILE A 51 7.38 -2.08 16.67
N PRO A 52 7.02 -0.99 17.37
CA PRO A 52 7.37 0.35 16.94
C PRO A 52 8.88 0.60 17.17
N LEU A 53 9.52 1.26 16.23
CA LEU A 53 10.88 1.78 16.36
C LEU A 53 10.80 3.29 16.57
N ASP A 54 10.27 3.68 17.72
CA ASP A 54 10.03 5.06 18.13
C ASP A 54 11.31 5.77 18.60
N ALA A 55 11.20 7.04 18.99
CA ALA A 55 12.32 7.84 19.46
C ALA A 55 13.05 7.20 20.66
N HIS A 56 12.32 6.57 21.58
CA HIS A 56 12.91 5.92 22.75
C HIS A 56 13.72 4.67 22.35
N PHE A 57 13.18 3.85 21.44
CA PHE A 57 13.90 2.70 20.88
C PHE A 57 15.21 3.14 20.23
N LEU A 58 15.13 4.17 19.37
CA LEU A 58 16.30 4.66 18.63
C LEU A 58 17.38 5.27 19.53
N GLU A 59 17.01 5.91 20.64
CA GLU A 59 17.95 6.42 21.64
C GLU A 59 18.72 5.31 22.37
N LYS A 60 18.12 4.14 22.55
CA LYS A 60 18.78 2.96 23.14
C LYS A 60 19.67 2.23 22.14
N ALA A 61 19.39 2.33 20.85
CA ALA A 61 20.07 1.62 19.78
C ALA A 61 21.40 2.30 19.35
N LYS A 62 22.31 2.51 20.30
CA LYS A 62 23.53 3.34 20.17
C LYS A 62 24.50 2.92 19.07
N ASN A 63 24.52 1.63 18.71
CA ASN A 63 25.41 1.08 17.69
C ASN A 63 24.74 0.89 16.34
N LEU A 64 23.44 1.25 16.23
CA LEU A 64 22.63 0.96 15.06
C LEU A 64 23.04 1.83 13.87
N LYS A 65 23.42 1.20 12.77
CA LYS A 65 23.83 1.83 11.52
C LYS A 65 22.69 1.88 10.50
N PHE A 66 21.84 0.85 10.50
CA PHE A 66 20.69 0.79 9.59
C PHE A 66 19.48 0.08 10.19
N ILE A 67 18.31 0.43 9.65
CA ILE A 67 17.05 -0.29 9.84
C ILE A 67 16.56 -0.71 8.46
N ALA A 68 16.33 -2.01 8.25
CA ALA A 68 15.80 -2.57 7.02
C ALA A 68 14.36 -3.05 7.25
N ARG A 69 13.40 -2.34 6.68
CA ARG A 69 11.98 -2.70 6.74
C ARG A 69 11.60 -3.53 5.52
N VAL A 70 11.24 -4.80 5.73
CA VAL A 70 10.81 -5.72 4.66
C VAL A 70 9.38 -5.37 4.23
N GLY A 71 9.29 -4.43 3.30
CA GLY A 71 8.04 -3.87 2.78
C GLY A 71 8.19 -2.44 2.28
N ALA A 72 7.08 -1.82 1.88
CA ALA A 72 7.09 -0.48 1.28
C ALA A 72 6.98 0.66 2.29
N GLY A 73 6.06 0.57 3.26
CA GLY A 73 5.81 1.62 4.26
C GLY A 73 6.87 1.68 5.34
N MET A 74 6.88 2.75 6.12
CA MET A 74 7.85 2.98 7.20
C MET A 74 7.14 3.53 8.47
N GLU A 75 5.84 3.35 8.56
CA GLU A 75 4.97 4.00 9.56
C GLU A 75 5.26 3.56 10.99
N ASN A 76 5.89 2.40 11.20
CA ASN A 76 6.31 1.91 12.51
C ASN A 76 7.70 2.41 12.94
N ILE A 77 8.32 3.35 12.19
CA ILE A 77 9.66 3.87 12.45
C ILE A 77 9.61 5.39 12.57
N ASP A 78 10.20 5.95 13.60
CA ASP A 78 10.42 7.39 13.71
C ASP A 78 11.53 7.83 12.73
N ILE A 79 11.10 8.17 11.51
CA ILE A 79 11.98 8.55 10.40
C ILE A 79 12.84 9.77 10.76
N ALA A 80 12.24 10.79 11.37
CA ALA A 80 12.93 12.03 11.72
C ALA A 80 14.03 11.79 12.76
N LYS A 81 13.73 11.00 13.77
CA LYS A 81 14.70 10.63 14.80
C LYS A 81 15.81 9.75 14.24
N ALA A 82 15.50 8.75 13.40
CA ALA A 82 16.48 7.89 12.76
C ALA A 82 17.47 8.70 11.91
N GLN A 83 16.96 9.64 11.09
CA GLN A 83 17.79 10.54 10.28
C GLN A 83 18.70 11.42 11.13
N LYS A 84 18.17 12.00 12.23
CA LYS A 84 18.95 12.81 13.16
C LYS A 84 20.09 12.02 13.83
N LEU A 85 19.90 10.72 14.03
CA LEU A 85 20.93 9.83 14.59
C LEU A 85 21.88 9.23 13.53
N GLY A 86 21.70 9.58 12.24
CA GLY A 86 22.51 9.05 11.15
C GLY A 86 22.21 7.60 10.79
N ILE A 87 21.09 7.06 11.25
CA ILE A 87 20.69 5.67 10.98
C ILE A 87 20.11 5.57 9.56
N LYS A 88 20.71 4.73 8.72
CA LYS A 88 20.22 4.49 7.36
C LYS A 88 18.90 3.73 7.38
N LEU A 89 17.89 4.28 6.71
CA LEU A 89 16.60 3.61 6.52
C LEU A 89 16.56 2.93 5.15
N ILE A 90 16.23 1.64 5.14
CA ILE A 90 16.15 0.77 3.96
C ILE A 90 14.75 0.16 3.92
N ASN A 91 14.07 0.23 2.77
CA ASN A 91 12.82 -0.45 2.51
C ASN A 91 12.80 -1.11 1.13
N SER A 92 11.76 -1.89 0.82
CA SER A 92 11.72 -2.70 -0.41
C SER A 92 10.44 -2.51 -1.24
N PRO A 93 10.00 -1.28 -1.56
CA PRO A 93 8.78 -1.05 -2.33
C PRO A 93 8.84 -1.65 -3.75
N GLU A 94 10.03 -1.90 -4.27
CA GLU A 94 10.23 -2.54 -5.57
C GLU A 94 9.77 -4.00 -5.58
N GLY A 95 9.80 -4.66 -4.41
CA GLY A 95 9.53 -6.10 -4.29
C GLY A 95 8.06 -6.48 -4.42
N ASN A 96 7.11 -5.58 -4.06
CA ASN A 96 5.68 -5.90 -4.10
C ASN A 96 4.86 -5.03 -5.08
N LYS A 97 5.49 -4.13 -5.83
CA LYS A 97 4.78 -3.25 -6.78
C LYS A 97 3.96 -4.00 -7.82
N ASP A 98 4.47 -5.15 -8.27
CA ASP A 98 3.79 -5.97 -9.27
C ASP A 98 2.53 -6.61 -8.70
N ALA A 99 2.62 -7.16 -7.50
CA ALA A 99 1.46 -7.73 -6.80
C ALA A 99 0.36 -6.67 -6.57
N VAL A 100 0.74 -5.48 -6.08
CA VAL A 100 -0.21 -4.37 -5.87
C VAL A 100 -0.89 -3.98 -7.19
N ALA A 101 -0.14 -3.88 -8.28
CA ALA A 101 -0.71 -3.49 -9.57
C ALA A 101 -1.69 -4.53 -10.13
N GLU A 102 -1.39 -5.81 -9.96
CA GLU A 102 -2.29 -6.89 -10.35
C GLU A 102 -3.55 -6.95 -9.48
N HIS A 103 -3.40 -6.72 -8.18
CA HIS A 103 -4.53 -6.64 -7.25
C HIS A 103 -5.48 -5.47 -7.60
N VAL A 104 -4.95 -4.29 -7.91
CA VAL A 104 -5.71 -3.12 -8.34
C VAL A 104 -6.54 -3.44 -9.58
N LEU A 105 -5.95 -4.04 -10.59
CA LEU A 105 -6.67 -4.42 -11.81
C LEU A 105 -7.67 -5.55 -11.56
N GLY A 106 -7.28 -6.55 -10.79
CA GLY A 106 -8.16 -7.67 -10.45
C GLY A 106 -9.42 -7.21 -9.73
N THR A 107 -9.28 -6.40 -8.67
CA THR A 107 -10.44 -5.89 -7.91
C THR A 107 -11.29 -4.92 -8.73
N LEU A 108 -10.68 -4.06 -9.56
CA LEU A 108 -11.41 -3.18 -10.45
C LEU A 108 -12.27 -3.96 -11.46
N LEU A 109 -11.69 -4.97 -12.11
CA LEU A 109 -12.43 -5.82 -13.07
C LEU A 109 -13.56 -6.60 -12.39
N VAL A 110 -13.32 -7.13 -11.20
CA VAL A 110 -14.36 -7.81 -10.40
C VAL A 110 -15.50 -6.85 -10.09
N LEU A 111 -15.21 -5.60 -9.72
CA LEU A 111 -16.20 -4.58 -9.40
C LEU A 111 -16.97 -4.14 -10.64
N MET A 112 -16.27 -3.70 -11.70
CA MET A 112 -16.89 -3.12 -12.90
C MET A 112 -17.72 -4.15 -13.69
N ASN A 113 -17.31 -5.40 -13.70
CA ASN A 113 -18.04 -6.50 -14.33
C ASN A 113 -18.99 -7.24 -13.38
N ARG A 114 -19.20 -6.77 -12.14
CA ARG A 114 -20.07 -7.37 -11.12
C ARG A 114 -19.80 -8.87 -10.87
N LEU A 115 -18.56 -9.34 -11.08
CA LEU A 115 -18.23 -10.77 -11.08
C LEU A 115 -18.52 -11.45 -9.76
N PHE A 116 -18.22 -10.80 -8.64
CA PHE A 116 -18.44 -11.34 -7.31
C PHE A 116 -19.94 -11.52 -7.00
N ILE A 117 -20.74 -10.52 -7.34
CA ILE A 117 -22.21 -10.50 -7.13
C ILE A 117 -22.87 -11.57 -7.99
N SER A 118 -22.67 -11.49 -9.32
CA SER A 118 -23.28 -12.42 -10.28
C SER A 118 -22.89 -13.87 -10.01
N SER A 119 -21.64 -14.13 -9.65
CA SER A 119 -21.20 -15.47 -9.26
C SER A 119 -21.94 -15.99 -8.01
N ASN A 120 -22.13 -15.15 -6.99
CA ASN A 120 -22.85 -15.52 -5.77
C ASN A 120 -24.35 -15.73 -6.02
N GLU A 121 -24.95 -14.94 -6.90
CA GLU A 121 -26.35 -15.14 -7.33
C GLU A 121 -26.55 -16.47 -8.04
N VAL A 122 -25.70 -16.79 -9.02
CA VAL A 122 -25.78 -18.09 -9.75
C VAL A 122 -25.62 -19.27 -8.81
N LYS A 123 -24.72 -19.20 -7.80
CA LYS A 123 -24.57 -20.24 -6.78
C LYS A 123 -25.84 -20.44 -5.92
N LYS A 124 -26.70 -19.42 -5.84
CA LYS A 124 -28.00 -19.44 -5.16
C LYS A 124 -29.16 -19.79 -6.11
N GLY A 125 -28.90 -20.15 -7.36
CA GLY A 125 -29.90 -20.43 -8.39
C GLY A 125 -30.56 -19.18 -8.99
N ILE A 126 -30.02 -17.99 -8.77
CA ILE A 126 -30.52 -16.72 -9.28
C ILE A 126 -29.80 -16.40 -10.61
N TRP A 127 -30.58 -16.09 -11.68
CA TRP A 127 -30.04 -15.85 -13.02
C TRP A 127 -30.50 -14.49 -13.57
N LEU A 128 -29.72 -13.43 -13.26
CA LEU A 128 -30.05 -12.03 -13.57
C LEU A 128 -29.02 -11.49 -14.57
N ARG A 129 -29.34 -11.49 -15.87
CA ARG A 129 -28.40 -11.03 -16.93
C ARG A 129 -28.34 -9.52 -17.06
N GLU A 130 -29.47 -8.84 -17.06
CA GLU A 130 -29.54 -7.39 -17.29
C GLU A 130 -29.06 -6.61 -16.05
N GLU A 131 -29.41 -7.05 -14.87
CA GLU A 131 -29.03 -6.45 -13.58
C GLU A 131 -27.52 -6.56 -13.35
N ASN A 132 -26.88 -7.58 -13.92
CA ASN A 132 -25.43 -7.81 -13.84
C ASN A 132 -24.66 -7.28 -15.04
N ARG A 133 -25.23 -6.38 -15.84
CA ARG A 133 -24.51 -5.70 -16.92
C ARG A 133 -23.39 -4.84 -16.35
N GLY A 134 -22.13 -5.13 -16.75
CA GLY A 134 -20.94 -4.42 -16.32
C GLY A 134 -20.57 -3.23 -17.19
N GLU A 135 -19.42 -2.64 -16.87
CA GLU A 135 -18.78 -1.58 -17.66
C GLU A 135 -17.38 -2.01 -18.11
N GLU A 136 -16.93 -1.50 -19.26
CA GLU A 136 -15.58 -1.74 -19.79
C GLU A 136 -14.60 -0.65 -19.35
N ILE A 137 -13.30 -0.99 -19.24
CA ILE A 137 -12.23 -0.02 -19.02
C ILE A 137 -11.88 0.70 -20.33
N LEU A 138 -12.08 0.04 -21.47
CA LEU A 138 -11.78 0.57 -22.80
C LEU A 138 -12.38 1.99 -22.98
N GLY A 139 -11.55 2.93 -23.46
CA GLY A 139 -11.95 4.31 -23.72
C GLY A 139 -12.14 5.19 -22.49
N LYS A 140 -12.02 4.65 -21.27
CA LYS A 140 -12.08 5.45 -20.03
C LYS A 140 -10.74 6.13 -19.74
N THR A 141 -10.77 7.13 -18.87
CA THR A 141 -9.58 7.78 -18.32
C THR A 141 -9.30 7.22 -16.91
N PHE A 142 -8.17 6.59 -16.75
CA PHE A 142 -7.68 6.10 -15.46
C PHE A 142 -6.77 7.16 -14.83
N GLY A 143 -7.17 7.72 -13.70
CA GLY A 143 -6.42 8.70 -12.91
C GLY A 143 -5.65 8.04 -11.78
N ILE A 144 -4.38 8.39 -11.63
CA ILE A 144 -3.49 7.90 -10.57
C ILE A 144 -3.04 9.09 -9.72
N ILE A 145 -3.15 9.00 -8.40
CA ILE A 145 -2.51 9.95 -7.48
C ILE A 145 -1.32 9.26 -6.82
N GLY A 146 -0.11 9.80 -7.06
CA GLY A 146 1.16 9.20 -6.66
C GLY A 146 1.77 8.29 -7.73
N TYR A 147 2.78 8.78 -8.43
CA TYR A 147 3.43 8.07 -9.55
C TYR A 147 4.81 7.51 -9.18
N GLY A 148 4.88 6.89 -7.99
CA GLY A 148 6.03 6.13 -7.50
C GLY A 148 6.05 4.68 -8.00
N ASN A 149 6.66 3.78 -7.24
CA ASN A 149 6.78 2.35 -7.60
C ASN A 149 5.44 1.70 -7.95
N MET A 150 4.40 1.95 -7.14
CA MET A 150 3.08 1.33 -7.31
C MET A 150 2.32 1.96 -8.49
N GLY A 151 2.23 3.30 -8.55
CA GLY A 151 1.53 4.00 -9.63
C GLY A 151 2.08 3.68 -11.00
N LYS A 152 3.41 3.64 -11.15
CA LYS A 152 4.09 3.22 -12.39
C LYS A 152 3.78 1.77 -12.76
N ALA A 153 3.78 0.86 -11.78
CA ALA A 153 3.47 -0.54 -12.04
C ALA A 153 2.02 -0.75 -12.49
N VAL A 154 1.08 0.03 -11.94
CA VAL A 154 -0.34 0.04 -12.39
C VAL A 154 -0.45 0.59 -13.81
N ALA A 155 0.13 1.77 -14.08
CA ALA A 155 0.10 2.38 -15.41
C ALA A 155 0.64 1.46 -16.50
N LYS A 156 1.78 0.81 -16.23
CA LYS A 156 2.37 -0.18 -17.15
C LYS A 156 1.40 -1.31 -17.48
N ARG A 157 0.64 -1.83 -16.52
CA ARG A 157 -0.32 -2.92 -16.76
C ARG A 157 -1.58 -2.46 -17.48
N LEU A 158 -1.96 -1.19 -17.32
CA LEU A 158 -3.09 -0.59 -18.02
C LEU A 158 -2.88 -0.41 -19.52
N SER A 159 -1.63 -0.45 -20.01
CA SER A 159 -1.31 -0.23 -21.44
C SER A 159 -2.04 -1.17 -22.38
N GLY A 160 -2.41 -2.40 -21.93
CA GLY A 160 -3.17 -3.36 -22.71
C GLY A 160 -4.70 -3.18 -22.71
N PHE A 161 -5.24 -2.23 -21.92
CA PHE A 161 -6.70 -2.06 -21.74
C PHE A 161 -7.34 -1.00 -22.64
N GLY A 162 -6.56 -0.30 -23.45
CA GLY A 162 -7.08 0.75 -24.34
C GLY A 162 -7.71 1.94 -23.61
N CYS A 163 -7.31 2.21 -22.39
CA CYS A 163 -7.69 3.38 -21.62
C CYS A 163 -6.61 4.47 -21.66
N LYS A 164 -7.01 5.73 -21.44
CA LYS A 164 -6.07 6.82 -21.24
C LYS A 164 -5.61 6.81 -19.77
N THR A 165 -4.31 6.76 -19.50
CA THR A 165 -3.78 6.85 -18.14
C THR A 165 -3.17 8.23 -17.91
N ILE A 166 -3.67 8.94 -16.90
CA ILE A 166 -3.13 10.22 -16.42
C ILE A 166 -2.79 10.12 -14.95
N PHE A 167 -1.84 10.93 -14.48
CA PHE A 167 -1.49 10.93 -13.06
C PHE A 167 -1.16 12.33 -12.54
N TYR A 168 -1.37 12.50 -11.24
CA TYR A 168 -0.86 13.62 -10.46
C TYR A 168 0.20 13.13 -9.46
N ASP A 169 1.30 13.86 -9.37
CA ASP A 169 2.35 13.67 -8.37
C ASP A 169 2.92 15.04 -7.99
N ILE A 170 3.39 15.18 -6.75
CA ILE A 170 4.05 16.41 -6.26
C ILE A 170 5.40 16.65 -6.92
N LYS A 171 6.07 15.59 -7.41
CA LYS A 171 7.31 15.68 -8.16
C LYS A 171 7.02 15.96 -9.62
N PRO A 172 7.65 16.95 -10.24
CA PRO A 172 7.43 17.28 -11.63
C PRO A 172 8.18 16.33 -12.59
N ASN A 173 7.79 16.36 -13.86
CA ASN A 173 8.49 15.72 -14.98
C ASN A 173 8.63 14.19 -14.85
N LEU A 174 7.55 13.52 -14.43
CA LEU A 174 7.52 12.07 -14.26
C LEU A 174 6.80 11.32 -15.39
N SER A 175 6.27 12.01 -16.41
CA SER A 175 5.61 11.39 -17.57
C SER A 175 6.54 10.37 -18.24
N ASP A 176 5.96 9.25 -18.65
CA ASP A 176 6.65 8.20 -19.38
C ASP A 176 5.74 7.62 -20.48
N GLU A 177 6.14 6.50 -21.07
CA GLU A 177 5.37 5.82 -22.15
C GLU A 177 4.01 5.27 -21.69
N PHE A 178 3.78 5.12 -20.36
CA PHE A 178 2.57 4.51 -19.81
C PHE A 178 1.53 5.52 -19.32
N ALA A 179 1.96 6.72 -18.89
CA ALA A 179 1.05 7.71 -18.34
C ALA A 179 1.56 9.15 -18.50
N THR A 180 0.61 10.08 -18.63
CA THR A 180 0.87 11.52 -18.75
C THR A 180 0.62 12.21 -17.41
N GLN A 181 1.60 13.01 -16.96
CA GLN A 181 1.44 13.86 -15.78
C GLN A 181 0.54 15.06 -16.09
N VAL A 182 -0.41 15.29 -15.22
CA VAL A 182 -1.37 16.39 -15.32
C VAL A 182 -1.49 17.12 -13.98
N SER A 183 -2.14 18.28 -13.98
CA SER A 183 -2.52 18.95 -12.73
C SER A 183 -3.58 18.14 -11.98
N LEU A 184 -3.70 18.36 -10.65
CA LEU A 184 -4.74 17.74 -9.84
C LEU A 184 -6.13 18.11 -10.38
N GLN A 185 -6.33 19.37 -10.80
CA GLN A 185 -7.58 19.83 -11.38
C GLN A 185 -7.90 19.07 -12.67
N GLU A 186 -6.96 18.92 -13.60
CA GLU A 186 -7.17 18.19 -14.85
C GLU A 186 -7.50 16.71 -14.60
N LEU A 187 -6.85 16.09 -13.58
CA LEU A 187 -7.18 14.74 -13.17
C LEU A 187 -8.62 14.64 -12.65
N GLN A 188 -9.05 15.59 -11.79
CA GLN A 188 -10.42 15.64 -11.25
C GLN A 188 -11.49 15.88 -12.34
N GLU A 189 -11.14 16.60 -13.40
CA GLU A 189 -12.06 16.86 -14.52
C GLU A 189 -12.25 15.65 -15.43
N ASN A 190 -11.21 14.81 -15.58
CA ASN A 190 -11.19 13.81 -16.65
C ASN A 190 -11.30 12.36 -16.17
N ALA A 191 -10.94 12.04 -14.93
CA ALA A 191 -10.87 10.66 -14.49
C ALA A 191 -12.25 9.99 -14.36
N ASP A 192 -12.40 8.81 -14.97
CA ASP A 192 -13.52 7.88 -14.79
C ASP A 192 -13.23 6.83 -13.72
N ILE A 193 -11.95 6.59 -13.44
CA ILE A 193 -11.42 5.68 -12.43
C ILE A 193 -10.30 6.42 -11.70
N LEU A 194 -10.28 6.40 -10.38
CA LEU A 194 -9.27 7.05 -9.55
C LEU A 194 -8.62 6.04 -8.63
N SER A 195 -7.27 5.94 -8.66
CA SER A 195 -6.50 5.06 -7.79
C SER A 195 -5.43 5.83 -7.01
N LEU A 196 -5.34 5.55 -5.69
CA LEU A 196 -4.37 6.18 -4.79
C LEU A 196 -3.12 5.31 -4.63
N HIS A 197 -1.95 5.96 -4.73
CA HIS A 197 -0.65 5.30 -4.51
C HIS A 197 0.31 6.19 -3.71
N THR A 198 -0.24 6.96 -2.77
CA THR A 198 0.50 7.89 -1.91
C THR A 198 0.86 7.26 -0.56
N PRO A 199 1.99 7.62 0.06
CA PRO A 199 2.23 7.33 1.46
C PRO A 199 1.25 8.10 2.35
N LEU A 200 1.17 7.76 3.63
CA LEU A 200 0.47 8.56 4.63
C LEU A 200 1.43 9.63 5.18
N THR A 201 1.12 10.88 4.93
CA THR A 201 1.84 12.07 5.43
C THR A 201 0.82 13.09 5.91
N GLU A 202 1.27 14.20 6.48
CA GLU A 202 0.37 15.32 6.85
C GLU A 202 -0.43 15.81 5.63
N ASP A 203 0.21 15.94 4.45
CA ASP A 203 -0.45 16.41 3.21
C ASP A 203 -1.42 15.41 2.62
N THR A 204 -1.27 14.12 2.90
CA THR A 204 -2.10 13.05 2.34
C THR A 204 -3.12 12.50 3.34
N LEU A 205 -3.04 12.93 4.61
CA LEU A 205 -4.04 12.60 5.61
C LEU A 205 -5.42 13.15 5.19
N TYR A 206 -6.37 12.25 5.01
CA TYR A 206 -7.73 12.58 4.56
C TYR A 206 -7.79 13.42 3.28
N MET A 207 -6.79 13.25 2.39
CA MET A 207 -6.77 13.97 1.11
C MET A 207 -7.98 13.69 0.22
N ILE A 208 -8.61 12.53 0.39
CA ILE A 208 -9.87 12.18 -0.26
C ILE A 208 -11.01 12.37 0.75
N ASP A 209 -11.55 13.55 0.75
CA ASP A 209 -12.66 14.01 1.56
C ASP A 209 -13.85 14.46 0.69
N GLU A 210 -14.86 15.05 1.32
CA GLU A 210 -16.05 15.58 0.65
C GLU A 210 -15.71 16.68 -0.37
N GLU A 211 -14.75 17.54 -0.05
CA GLU A 211 -14.31 18.63 -0.92
C GLU A 211 -13.63 18.07 -2.18
N PHE A 212 -12.69 17.14 -2.00
CA PHE A 212 -12.02 16.48 -3.12
C PHE A 212 -13.03 15.78 -4.04
N ILE A 213 -13.94 14.99 -3.44
CA ILE A 213 -14.96 14.23 -4.20
C ILE A 213 -15.89 15.16 -4.96
N SER A 214 -16.25 16.33 -4.39
CA SER A 214 -17.10 17.32 -5.05
C SER A 214 -16.47 17.95 -6.30
N LYS A 215 -15.13 18.06 -6.32
CA LYS A 215 -14.35 18.60 -7.44
C LYS A 215 -14.23 17.63 -8.62
N MET A 216 -14.45 16.34 -8.40
CA MET A 216 -14.50 15.37 -9.51
C MET A 216 -15.68 15.70 -10.43
N LYS A 217 -15.45 15.90 -11.72
CA LYS A 217 -16.53 16.29 -12.66
C LYS A 217 -17.43 15.11 -13.01
N LYS A 218 -16.87 13.92 -13.17
CA LYS A 218 -17.59 12.71 -13.53
C LYS A 218 -17.99 11.90 -12.29
N ASN A 219 -18.95 10.99 -12.44
CA ASN A 219 -19.12 9.87 -11.52
C ASN A 219 -18.03 8.85 -11.83
N PHE A 220 -17.35 8.35 -10.82
CA PHE A 220 -16.12 7.59 -10.99
C PHE A 220 -16.06 6.33 -10.12
N TYR A 221 -15.15 5.41 -10.45
CA TYR A 221 -14.74 4.29 -9.59
C TYR A 221 -13.53 4.70 -8.76
N PHE A 222 -13.47 4.27 -7.51
CA PHE A 222 -12.43 4.62 -6.58
C PHE A 222 -11.64 3.40 -6.10
N ILE A 223 -10.30 3.49 -6.03
CA ILE A 223 -9.44 2.39 -5.60
C ILE A 223 -8.43 2.92 -4.59
N ASN A 224 -8.36 2.29 -3.42
CA ASN A 224 -7.38 2.62 -2.41
C ASN A 224 -6.56 1.39 -1.97
N PRO A 225 -5.41 1.11 -2.59
CA PRO A 225 -4.44 0.12 -2.15
C PRO A 225 -3.29 0.76 -1.35
N ALA A 226 -3.42 2.02 -0.93
CA ALA A 226 -2.34 2.82 -0.35
C ALA A 226 -2.37 2.79 1.18
N ARG A 227 -3.12 3.72 1.79
CA ARG A 227 -3.33 3.80 3.24
C ARG A 227 -4.78 4.19 3.55
N GLY A 228 -5.35 3.59 4.59
CA GLY A 228 -6.74 3.82 4.95
C GLY A 228 -7.04 5.29 5.26
N LYS A 229 -6.18 5.94 6.03
CA LYS A 229 -6.31 7.34 6.43
C LYS A 229 -5.99 8.37 5.32
N ASN A 230 -5.66 7.96 4.10
CA ASN A 230 -5.70 8.89 2.96
C ASN A 230 -7.13 9.23 2.54
N LEU A 231 -8.10 8.43 2.98
CA LEU A 231 -9.52 8.55 2.68
C LEU A 231 -10.31 8.82 3.97
N LYS A 232 -11.24 9.76 3.93
CA LYS A 232 -12.28 9.93 4.94
C LYS A 232 -13.44 8.99 4.62
N THR A 233 -13.64 7.97 5.44
CA THR A 233 -14.61 6.89 5.15
C THR A 233 -16.03 7.41 5.03
N SER A 234 -16.45 8.38 5.86
CA SER A 234 -17.77 9.00 5.78
C SER A 234 -18.02 9.70 4.45
N ALA A 235 -17.01 10.36 3.88
CA ALA A 235 -17.10 10.99 2.57
C ALA A 235 -17.31 9.96 1.44
N LEU A 236 -16.58 8.83 1.50
CA LEU A 236 -16.77 7.73 0.58
C LEU A 236 -18.18 7.14 0.66
N VAL A 237 -18.67 6.87 1.87
CA VAL A 237 -20.01 6.29 2.07
C VAL A 237 -21.10 7.20 1.52
N ASN A 238 -21.02 8.51 1.78
CA ASN A 238 -21.95 9.49 1.22
C ASN A 238 -21.90 9.54 -0.30
N ALA A 239 -20.70 9.44 -0.88
CA ALA A 239 -20.51 9.43 -2.33
C ALA A 239 -21.01 8.13 -2.99
N LEU A 240 -20.90 6.98 -2.34
CA LEU A 240 -21.48 5.71 -2.80
C LEU A 240 -23.01 5.73 -2.74
N LYS A 241 -23.58 6.30 -1.67
CA LYS A 241 -25.05 6.47 -1.52
C LYS A 241 -25.62 7.39 -2.59
N SER A 242 -24.96 8.51 -2.88
CA SER A 242 -25.40 9.47 -3.90
C SER A 242 -25.11 9.02 -5.34
N GLY A 243 -24.29 7.98 -5.53
CA GLY A 243 -23.85 7.52 -6.85
C GLY A 243 -22.73 8.37 -7.47
N LYS A 244 -22.17 9.34 -6.76
CA LYS A 244 -20.99 10.09 -7.20
C LYS A 244 -19.77 9.18 -7.36
N ILE A 245 -19.57 8.26 -6.42
CA ILE A 245 -18.69 7.12 -6.56
C ILE A 245 -19.56 5.92 -6.94
N LYS A 246 -19.30 5.35 -8.11
CA LYS A 246 -20.05 4.23 -8.70
C LYS A 246 -19.77 2.92 -7.98
N GLY A 247 -18.55 2.79 -7.46
CA GLY A 247 -18.08 1.67 -6.65
C GLY A 247 -16.65 1.89 -6.18
N ALA A 248 -16.24 1.16 -5.14
CA ALA A 248 -14.93 1.30 -4.52
C ALA A 248 -14.23 -0.05 -4.32
N CYS A 249 -12.89 -0.07 -4.52
CA CYS A 249 -12.00 -1.17 -4.15
C CYS A 249 -11.07 -0.68 -3.04
N LEU A 250 -11.12 -1.30 -1.87
CA LEU A 250 -10.39 -0.88 -0.69
C LEU A 250 -9.56 -2.08 -0.18
N ASP A 251 -8.24 -2.00 -0.32
CA ASP A 251 -7.34 -2.97 0.32
C ASP A 251 -6.95 -2.52 1.73
N VAL A 252 -7.23 -1.25 2.04
CA VAL A 252 -6.91 -0.59 3.31
C VAL A 252 -8.13 0.19 3.81
N LEU A 253 -8.28 0.25 5.13
CA LEU A 253 -9.38 0.96 5.78
C LEU A 253 -8.85 1.98 6.80
N GLU A 254 -9.59 3.07 7.01
CA GLU A 254 -9.28 4.11 8.01
C GLU A 254 -9.14 3.53 9.42
N TYR A 255 -9.86 2.46 9.71
CA TYR A 255 -10.00 1.81 11.02
C TYR A 255 -9.00 0.67 11.26
N GLU A 256 -8.01 0.50 10.39
CA GLU A 256 -6.94 -0.47 10.62
C GLU A 256 -6.08 -0.06 11.81
N LYS A 257 -5.73 -1.04 12.66
CA LYS A 257 -4.71 -0.84 13.68
C LYS A 257 -3.33 -0.74 13.04
N THR A 258 -2.37 -0.17 13.77
CA THR A 258 -1.00 0.04 13.30
C THR A 258 -0.30 -1.27 12.84
N SER A 259 -0.73 -2.43 13.38
CA SER A 259 -0.24 -3.75 12.97
C SER A 259 -0.84 -4.26 11.65
N PHE A 260 -1.90 -3.61 11.12
CA PHE A 260 -2.67 -4.04 9.95
C PHE A 260 -3.38 -5.40 10.10
N GLU A 261 -3.49 -5.94 11.32
CA GLU A 261 -4.02 -7.28 11.58
C GLU A 261 -5.44 -7.28 12.17
N ASN A 262 -5.94 -6.11 12.60
CA ASN A 262 -7.25 -5.99 13.25
C ASN A 262 -7.95 -4.68 12.88
N LEU A 263 -9.29 -4.71 12.89
CA LEU A 263 -10.15 -3.55 12.69
C LEU A 263 -10.77 -3.10 14.02
N GLU A 264 -11.05 -1.81 14.14
CA GLU A 264 -11.94 -1.27 15.17
C GLU A 264 -13.40 -1.42 14.70
N THR A 265 -14.20 -2.24 15.37
CA THR A 265 -15.38 -2.89 14.81
C THR A 265 -16.73 -2.21 15.03
N LYS A 266 -16.81 -0.96 15.52
CA LYS A 266 -18.11 -0.29 15.73
C LYS A 266 -18.15 1.08 15.06
N ASN A 267 -18.51 1.09 13.77
CA ASN A 267 -18.71 2.31 13.02
C ASN A 267 -19.76 2.06 11.93
N GLU A 268 -20.79 2.91 11.84
CA GLU A 268 -21.89 2.78 10.87
C GLU A 268 -21.40 2.83 9.41
N ASP A 269 -20.37 3.64 9.13
CA ASP A 269 -19.80 3.75 7.80
C ASP A 269 -19.09 2.45 7.40
N LEU A 270 -18.35 1.84 8.32
CA LEU A 270 -17.73 0.54 8.08
C LEU A 270 -18.79 -0.55 7.87
N GLU A 271 -19.84 -0.56 8.69
CA GLU A 271 -20.95 -1.50 8.53
C GLU A 271 -21.63 -1.36 7.16
N TYR A 272 -21.86 -0.11 6.71
CA TYR A 272 -22.37 0.15 5.37
C TYR A 272 -21.45 -0.43 4.28
N LEU A 273 -20.15 -0.22 4.38
CA LEU A 273 -19.19 -0.71 3.39
C LEU A 273 -19.13 -2.24 3.35
N LEU A 274 -19.14 -2.89 4.52
CA LEU A 274 -19.11 -4.37 4.62
C LEU A 274 -20.35 -5.03 4.01
N ASN A 275 -21.50 -4.34 3.99
CA ASN A 275 -22.76 -4.83 3.43
C ASN A 275 -23.06 -4.30 2.02
N SER A 276 -22.21 -3.42 1.47
CA SER A 276 -22.43 -2.78 0.18
C SER A 276 -21.97 -3.62 -1.00
N GLU A 277 -22.84 -3.88 -1.95
CA GLU A 277 -22.46 -4.47 -3.24
C GLU A 277 -21.56 -3.56 -4.10
N LYS A 278 -21.46 -2.27 -3.76
CA LYS A 278 -20.61 -1.30 -4.44
C LYS A 278 -19.18 -1.26 -3.89
N ALA A 279 -18.85 -2.06 -2.87
CA ALA A 279 -17.54 -2.08 -2.25
C ALA A 279 -16.90 -3.49 -2.35
N ILE A 280 -15.65 -3.53 -2.80
CA ILE A 280 -14.78 -4.70 -2.66
C ILE A 280 -13.72 -4.35 -1.62
N ILE A 281 -13.65 -5.13 -0.55
CA ILE A 281 -12.75 -4.89 0.57
C ILE A 281 -11.86 -6.11 0.74
N THR A 282 -10.57 -5.88 0.87
CA THR A 282 -9.57 -6.93 1.13
C THR A 282 -8.71 -6.55 2.35
N PRO A 283 -8.18 -7.53 3.09
CA PRO A 283 -7.56 -7.30 4.39
C PRO A 283 -6.07 -6.93 4.25
N HIS A 284 -5.75 -5.84 3.55
CA HIS A 284 -4.41 -5.29 3.32
C HIS A 284 -3.44 -6.31 2.68
N ILE A 285 -3.89 -6.94 1.60
CA ILE A 285 -3.18 -8.04 0.92
C ILE A 285 -2.72 -7.71 -0.51
N ALA A 286 -2.92 -6.50 -1.01
CA ALA A 286 -2.56 -6.16 -2.39
C ALA A 286 -1.09 -6.47 -2.72
N GLY A 287 -0.20 -6.26 -1.75
CA GLY A 287 1.23 -6.61 -1.88
C GLY A 287 1.61 -8.01 -1.38
N TRP A 288 0.66 -8.90 -1.09
CA TRP A 288 0.87 -10.14 -0.35
C TRP A 288 0.76 -11.38 -1.23
N THR A 289 1.78 -11.63 -2.07
CA THR A 289 1.87 -12.83 -2.91
C THR A 289 3.10 -13.67 -2.56
N HIS A 290 3.13 -14.91 -3.01
CA HIS A 290 4.31 -15.77 -2.83
C HIS A 290 5.56 -15.13 -3.44
N GLU A 291 5.42 -14.59 -4.65
CA GLU A 291 6.50 -13.93 -5.40
C GLU A 291 6.95 -12.63 -4.74
N SER A 292 6.01 -11.82 -4.24
CA SER A 292 6.35 -10.56 -3.57
C SER A 292 7.17 -10.81 -2.30
N LYS A 293 6.86 -11.88 -1.54
CA LYS A 293 7.60 -12.26 -0.35
C LYS A 293 9.08 -12.53 -0.64
N ILE A 294 9.37 -13.21 -1.75
CA ILE A 294 10.74 -13.48 -2.22
C ILE A 294 11.41 -12.18 -2.69
N LYS A 295 10.72 -11.41 -3.55
CA LYS A 295 11.24 -10.16 -4.10
C LYS A 295 11.53 -9.11 -3.02
N LEU A 296 10.65 -8.97 -2.02
CA LEU A 296 10.87 -8.07 -0.88
C LEU A 296 12.14 -8.45 -0.12
N ALA A 297 12.34 -9.72 0.14
CA ALA A 297 13.53 -10.24 0.81
C ALA A 297 14.80 -9.97 -0.01
N GLN A 298 14.78 -10.26 -1.33
CA GLN A 298 15.92 -10.03 -2.20
C GLN A 298 16.31 -8.55 -2.27
N VAL A 299 15.34 -7.65 -2.45
CA VAL A 299 15.59 -6.20 -2.47
C VAL A 299 16.23 -5.71 -1.16
N ILE A 300 15.78 -6.23 -0.03
CA ILE A 300 16.39 -5.90 1.28
C ILE A 300 17.84 -6.36 1.36
N VAL A 301 18.12 -7.60 0.96
CA VAL A 301 19.50 -8.12 0.95
C VAL A 301 20.39 -7.27 0.04
N ASP A 302 19.96 -7.01 -1.20
CA ASP A 302 20.72 -6.24 -2.16
C ASP A 302 21.06 -4.83 -1.62
N LYS A 303 20.08 -4.16 -1.00
CA LYS A 303 20.25 -2.82 -0.42
C LYS A 303 21.13 -2.82 0.84
N ILE A 304 21.06 -3.86 1.67
CA ILE A 304 21.96 -4.00 2.84
C ILE A 304 23.39 -4.20 2.35
N LEU A 305 23.61 -5.09 1.38
CA LEU A 305 24.94 -5.36 0.82
C LEU A 305 25.53 -4.11 0.16
N ALA A 306 24.75 -3.36 -0.61
CA ALA A 306 25.19 -2.09 -1.20
C ALA A 306 25.59 -1.09 -0.12
N PHE A 307 24.75 -0.89 0.90
CA PHE A 307 25.06 0.02 2.02
C PHE A 307 26.36 -0.35 2.76
N THR A 308 26.57 -1.66 3.00
CA THR A 308 27.75 -2.13 3.76
C THR A 308 29.03 -2.18 2.92
N ALA A 309 28.94 -2.17 1.61
CA ALA A 309 30.09 -2.06 0.72
C ALA A 309 30.63 -0.60 0.62
N GLU A 310 29.78 0.39 0.92
CA GLU A 310 30.14 1.82 0.89
C GLU A 310 30.70 2.35 2.23
N ASN A 311 30.56 1.56 3.32
CA ASN A 311 30.91 1.93 4.69
C ASN A 311 31.79 0.88 5.39
#